data_fb60310eb0093457c086fd1d57b4617b
#
_entry.id   fb60310eb0093457c086fd1d57b4617b
#
_cell.length_a   1.000
_cell.length_b   1.000
_cell.length_c   1.000
_cell.angle_alpha   90.00
_cell.angle_beta   90.00
_cell.angle_gamma   90.00
#
_symmetry.space_group_name_H-M   'P 1'
#
loop_
_entity.id
_entity.type
_entity.pdbx_description
1 polymer ?
#
loop_
_entity_poly.entity_id
_entity_poly.type
_entity_poly.pdbx_seq_one_letter_code
_entity_poly.pdbx_strand_id
1 'polypeptide(L)'
;MSIKEALSEITKSNGKFKFYLEHILSGEATDTEITEALVALNEYGIDYYVMDALASVMNSYVDSIELSDNDYIDTCGTGGSNLKIFNCSTISAFVVASCGGKVVKHGNKSITSKSGSADFLARAGVNINNDKSNAISAFKQFGITFLFAPTYHQRLKSVSYTHLTLPTSLI
;
A
#
# COMPACT_ATOMS: atom_id res chain seq x y z
N MET A 1 -4.30 -10.74 -24.72
CA MET A 1 -5.40 -11.15 -23.78
C MET A 1 -5.96 -9.87 -23.19
N SER A 2 -7.27 -9.66 -23.25
CA SER A 2 -7.88 -8.46 -22.68
C SER A 2 -8.18 -8.66 -21.20
N ILE A 3 -8.23 -7.55 -20.44
CA ILE A 3 -8.65 -7.58 -19.02
C ILE A 3 -10.06 -8.15 -18.84
N LYS A 4 -10.98 -7.87 -19.77
CA LYS A 4 -12.37 -8.36 -19.71
C LYS A 4 -12.43 -9.89 -19.82
N GLU A 5 -11.62 -10.51 -20.68
CA GLU A 5 -11.48 -11.96 -20.76
C GLU A 5 -10.90 -12.54 -19.47
N ALA A 6 -9.86 -11.91 -18.91
CA ALA A 6 -9.26 -12.36 -17.67
C ALA A 6 -10.23 -12.30 -16.48
N LEU A 7 -11.03 -11.23 -16.38
CA LEU A 7 -12.06 -11.07 -15.35
C LEU A 7 -13.23 -12.06 -15.52
N SER A 8 -13.66 -12.34 -16.75
CA SER A 8 -14.77 -13.27 -17.00
C SER A 8 -14.49 -14.72 -16.53
N GLU A 9 -13.22 -15.08 -16.40
CA GLU A 9 -12.79 -16.42 -15.97
C GLU A 9 -12.26 -16.45 -14.52
N ILE A 10 -12.20 -15.31 -13.83
CA ILE A 10 -11.52 -15.17 -12.54
C ILE A 10 -12.05 -16.13 -11.47
N THR A 11 -13.35 -16.42 -11.48
CA THR A 11 -14.00 -17.35 -10.54
C THR A 11 -13.60 -18.81 -10.77
N LYS A 12 -13.16 -19.16 -11.98
CA LYS A 12 -12.69 -20.51 -12.34
C LYS A 12 -11.19 -20.63 -12.12
N SER A 13 -10.45 -19.61 -12.48
CA SER A 13 -9.01 -19.51 -12.29
C SER A 13 -8.56 -18.04 -12.33
N ASN A 14 -7.85 -17.60 -11.30
CA ASN A 14 -7.32 -16.24 -11.26
C ASN A 14 -5.97 -16.09 -11.99
N GLY A 15 -5.45 -17.16 -12.59
CA GLY A 15 -4.12 -17.17 -13.22
C GLY A 15 -3.98 -16.17 -14.38
N LYS A 16 -5.00 -16.09 -15.24
CA LYS A 16 -5.01 -15.13 -16.36
C LYS A 16 -5.04 -13.67 -15.85
N PHE A 17 -5.83 -13.43 -14.81
CA PHE A 17 -5.94 -12.11 -14.22
C PHE A 17 -4.64 -11.72 -13.49
N LYS A 18 -4.02 -12.64 -12.74
CA LYS A 18 -2.71 -12.42 -12.13
C LYS A 18 -1.65 -12.09 -13.17
N PHE A 19 -1.59 -12.83 -14.26
CA PHE A 19 -0.66 -12.56 -15.36
C PHE A 19 -0.87 -11.16 -15.97
N TYR A 20 -2.14 -10.74 -16.14
CA TYR A 20 -2.46 -9.40 -16.61
C TYR A 20 -2.02 -8.32 -15.63
N LEU A 21 -2.26 -8.53 -14.33
CA LEU A 21 -1.80 -7.63 -13.27
C LEU A 21 -0.28 -7.51 -13.22
N GLU A 22 0.45 -8.61 -13.41
CA GLU A 22 1.92 -8.61 -13.50
C GLU A 22 2.40 -7.74 -14.65
N HIS A 23 1.76 -7.82 -15.82
CA HIS A 23 2.07 -6.94 -16.95
C HIS A 23 1.84 -5.46 -16.60
N ILE A 24 0.70 -5.12 -15.99
CA ILE A 24 0.41 -3.75 -15.52
C ILE A 24 1.45 -3.26 -14.51
N LEU A 25 1.85 -4.11 -13.58
CA LEU A 25 2.79 -3.75 -12.50
C LEU A 25 4.26 -3.84 -12.91
N SER A 26 4.58 -4.46 -14.04
CA SER A 26 5.96 -4.50 -14.56
C SER A 26 6.47 -3.13 -15.00
N GLY A 27 5.54 -2.20 -15.31
CA GLY A 27 5.84 -0.90 -15.89
C GLY A 27 5.98 -0.92 -17.42
N GLU A 28 5.66 -2.05 -18.06
CA GLU A 28 5.67 -2.22 -19.52
C GLU A 28 4.32 -1.87 -20.16
N ALA A 29 3.26 -1.81 -19.34
CA ALA A 29 1.93 -1.48 -19.80
C ALA A 29 1.83 0.00 -20.23
N THR A 30 1.11 0.22 -21.32
CA THR A 30 0.79 1.56 -21.81
C THR A 30 -0.28 2.24 -20.95
N ASP A 31 -0.35 3.56 -20.98
CA ASP A 31 -1.41 4.32 -20.27
C ASP A 31 -2.81 3.88 -20.69
N THR A 32 -2.98 3.47 -21.95
CA THR A 32 -4.25 2.95 -22.46
C THR A 32 -4.60 1.63 -21.78
N GLU A 33 -3.68 0.69 -21.70
CA GLU A 33 -3.90 -0.61 -21.04
C GLU A 33 -4.20 -0.44 -19.54
N ILE A 34 -3.49 0.46 -18.87
CA ILE A 34 -3.75 0.80 -17.47
C ILE A 34 -5.17 1.37 -17.32
N THR A 35 -5.55 2.30 -18.17
CA THR A 35 -6.90 2.92 -18.15
C THR A 35 -7.99 1.88 -18.39
N GLU A 36 -7.83 1.02 -19.39
CA GLU A 36 -8.77 -0.07 -19.68
C GLU A 36 -8.89 -1.04 -18.50
N ALA A 37 -7.77 -1.37 -17.83
CA ALA A 37 -7.76 -2.20 -16.64
C ALA A 37 -8.58 -1.59 -15.52
N LEU A 38 -8.40 -0.29 -15.26
CA LEU A 38 -9.11 0.41 -14.19
C LEU A 38 -10.62 0.53 -14.47
N VAL A 39 -10.99 0.86 -15.70
CA VAL A 39 -12.40 0.92 -16.11
C VAL A 39 -13.04 -0.45 -15.97
N ALA A 40 -12.39 -1.50 -16.47
CA ALA A 40 -12.93 -2.86 -16.39
C ALA A 40 -13.07 -3.36 -14.94
N LEU A 41 -12.11 -3.05 -14.06
CA LEU A 41 -12.19 -3.36 -12.64
C LEU A 41 -13.31 -2.59 -11.94
N ASN A 42 -13.51 -1.32 -12.29
CA ASN A 42 -14.60 -0.53 -11.74
C ASN A 42 -15.98 -1.03 -12.19
N GLU A 43 -16.10 -1.51 -13.43
CA GLU A 43 -17.33 -2.10 -13.98
C GLU A 43 -17.62 -3.49 -13.37
N TYR A 44 -16.59 -4.32 -13.21
CA TYR A 44 -16.71 -5.67 -12.65
C TYR A 44 -16.99 -5.65 -11.14
N GLY A 45 -16.36 -4.71 -10.44
CA GLY A 45 -16.36 -4.62 -8.99
C GLY A 45 -15.20 -5.38 -8.33
N ILE A 46 -15.01 -5.13 -7.03
CA ILE A 46 -13.95 -5.77 -6.24
C ILE A 46 -14.56 -6.87 -5.39
N ASP A 47 -14.47 -8.09 -5.87
CA ASP A 47 -14.88 -9.29 -5.13
C ASP A 47 -13.68 -10.00 -4.48
N TYR A 48 -13.95 -11.15 -3.84
CA TYR A 48 -12.91 -11.97 -3.21
C TYR A 48 -11.83 -12.43 -4.21
N TYR A 49 -12.21 -12.82 -5.42
CA TYR A 49 -11.26 -13.34 -6.41
C TYR A 49 -10.33 -12.25 -6.94
N VAL A 50 -10.87 -11.06 -7.17
CA VAL A 50 -10.09 -9.86 -7.54
C VAL A 50 -9.14 -9.50 -6.41
N MET A 51 -9.61 -9.46 -5.15
CA MET A 51 -8.77 -9.13 -4.00
C MET A 51 -7.65 -10.16 -3.78
N ASP A 52 -7.95 -11.47 -3.90
CA ASP A 52 -6.94 -12.52 -3.77
C ASP A 52 -5.85 -12.39 -4.84
N ALA A 53 -6.25 -12.15 -6.08
CA ALA A 53 -5.29 -11.97 -7.18
C ALA A 53 -4.43 -10.72 -6.99
N LEU A 54 -5.04 -9.56 -6.65
CA LEU A 54 -4.33 -8.31 -6.37
C LEU A 54 -3.34 -8.49 -5.23
N ALA A 55 -3.79 -9.01 -4.08
CA ALA A 55 -2.94 -9.22 -2.91
C ALA A 55 -1.77 -10.16 -3.22
N SER A 56 -2.05 -11.27 -3.94
CA SER A 56 -1.04 -12.24 -4.33
C SER A 56 0.05 -11.62 -5.21
N VAL A 57 -0.34 -10.89 -6.27
CA VAL A 57 0.62 -10.25 -7.18
C VAL A 57 1.36 -9.11 -6.48
N MET A 58 0.66 -8.28 -5.71
CA MET A 58 1.30 -7.18 -4.99
C MET A 58 2.33 -7.68 -3.98
N ASN A 59 2.01 -8.75 -3.23
CA ASN A 59 2.94 -9.33 -2.26
C ASN A 59 4.21 -9.90 -2.91
N SER A 60 4.15 -10.35 -4.16
CA SER A 60 5.35 -10.82 -4.88
C SER A 60 6.34 -9.70 -5.23
N TYR A 61 5.89 -8.46 -5.19
CA TYR A 61 6.68 -7.26 -5.51
C TYR A 61 7.04 -6.40 -4.29
N VAL A 62 6.64 -6.82 -3.09
CA VAL A 62 6.98 -6.09 -1.86
C VAL A 62 8.47 -6.20 -1.56
N ASP A 63 9.10 -5.08 -1.30
CA ASP A 63 10.43 -5.03 -0.76
C ASP A 63 10.38 -5.18 0.77
N SER A 64 10.26 -6.43 1.24
CA SER A 64 10.08 -6.78 2.65
C SER A 64 11.28 -6.41 3.51
N ILE A 65 11.02 -6.17 4.79
CA ILE A 65 12.03 -6.05 5.83
C ILE A 65 11.87 -7.19 6.83
N GLU A 66 13.00 -7.71 7.31
CA GLU A 66 13.02 -8.70 8.39
C GLU A 66 13.30 -7.98 9.72
N LEU A 67 12.36 -8.09 10.64
CA LEU A 67 12.50 -7.56 11.98
C LEU A 67 12.87 -8.68 12.95
N SER A 68 13.63 -8.33 13.98
CA SER A 68 14.06 -9.29 15.01
C SER A 68 12.94 -9.76 15.95
N ASP A 69 11.74 -9.21 15.79
CA ASP A 69 10.58 -9.48 16.61
C ASP A 69 9.34 -9.50 15.72
N ASN A 70 8.48 -10.47 15.92
CA ASN A 70 7.23 -10.63 15.18
C ASN A 70 6.00 -10.16 15.97
N ASP A 71 6.19 -9.70 17.21
CA ASP A 71 5.11 -9.18 18.06
C ASP A 71 4.98 -7.67 17.89
N TYR A 72 4.45 -7.25 16.75
CA TYR A 72 4.19 -5.85 16.44
C TYR A 72 2.84 -5.68 15.73
N ILE A 73 2.33 -4.46 15.77
CA ILE A 73 1.09 -4.09 15.08
C ILE A 73 1.34 -3.02 14.01
N ASP A 74 0.48 -2.99 13.00
CA ASP A 74 0.32 -1.83 12.12
C ASP A 74 -1.01 -1.13 12.46
N THR A 75 -0.98 0.19 12.49
CA THR A 75 -2.16 1.04 12.70
C THR A 75 -2.64 1.69 11.41
N CYS A 76 -2.31 1.11 10.25
CA CYS A 76 -2.68 1.66 8.95
C CYS A 76 -4.21 1.69 8.81
N GLY A 77 -4.74 2.86 8.44
CA GLY A 77 -6.16 3.01 8.09
C GLY A 77 -6.39 2.66 6.62
N THR A 78 -7.63 2.33 6.27
CA THR A 78 -8.04 1.98 4.89
C THR A 78 -7.89 3.14 3.89
N GLY A 79 -7.78 4.38 4.36
CA GLY A 79 -7.71 5.56 3.49
C GLY A 79 -9.06 5.90 2.84
N GLY A 80 -9.07 6.91 1.98
CA GLY A 80 -10.25 7.27 1.16
C GLY A 80 -11.47 7.82 1.90
N SER A 81 -11.38 8.04 3.21
CA SER A 81 -12.50 8.62 3.98
C SER A 81 -12.75 10.07 3.59
N ASN A 82 -14.01 10.40 3.33
CA ASN A 82 -14.46 11.79 3.15
C ASN A 82 -14.56 12.57 4.47
N LEU A 83 -14.41 11.89 5.60
CA LEU A 83 -14.43 12.53 6.92
C LEU A 83 -13.07 13.19 7.19
N LYS A 84 -13.10 14.49 7.43
CA LYS A 84 -11.91 15.29 7.77
C LYS A 84 -11.61 15.14 9.27
N ILE A 85 -11.14 13.96 9.66
CA ILE A 85 -10.67 13.69 11.02
C ILE A 85 -9.14 13.84 11.08
N PHE A 86 -8.61 14.00 12.28
CA PHE A 86 -7.16 14.00 12.50
C PHE A 86 -6.57 12.60 12.24
N ASN A 87 -5.24 12.53 12.04
CA ASN A 87 -4.53 11.28 11.77
C ASN A 87 -4.51 10.34 12.99
N CYS A 88 -5.70 9.84 13.38
CA CYS A 88 -5.88 9.00 14.55
C CYS A 88 -4.92 7.81 14.54
N SER A 89 -4.81 7.10 13.41
CA SER A 89 -3.92 5.94 13.27
C SER A 89 -2.44 6.28 13.50
N THR A 90 -2.00 7.49 13.12
CA THR A 90 -0.61 7.92 13.36
C THR A 90 -0.37 8.25 14.83
N ILE A 91 -1.31 8.94 15.45
CA ILE A 91 -1.19 9.27 16.88
C ILE A 91 -1.28 8.00 17.73
N SER A 92 -2.20 7.08 17.41
CA SER A 92 -2.29 5.80 18.10
C SER A 92 -1.00 4.98 18.04
N ALA A 93 -0.26 5.04 16.92
CA ALA A 93 1.03 4.38 16.80
C ALA A 93 2.04 4.86 17.87
N PHE A 94 2.11 6.17 18.09
CA PHE A 94 2.99 6.73 19.12
C PHE A 94 2.51 6.40 20.54
N VAL A 95 1.20 6.42 20.78
CA VAL A 95 0.64 6.04 22.09
C VAL A 95 0.96 4.59 22.41
N VAL A 96 0.75 3.66 21.47
CA VAL A 96 1.08 2.25 21.66
C VAL A 96 2.56 2.07 21.93
N ALA A 97 3.43 2.70 21.16
CA ALA A 97 4.87 2.61 21.37
C ALA A 97 5.29 3.20 22.73
N SER A 98 4.70 4.30 23.17
CA SER A 98 4.98 4.91 24.48
C SER A 98 4.52 4.05 25.66
N CYS A 99 3.54 3.17 25.43
CA CYS A 99 3.10 2.15 26.39
C CYS A 99 3.92 0.85 26.35
N GLY A 100 5.01 0.81 25.57
CA GLY A 100 5.88 -0.37 25.46
C GLY A 100 5.45 -1.37 24.37
N GLY A 101 4.37 -1.09 23.63
CA GLY A 101 3.98 -1.88 22.45
C GLY A 101 4.92 -1.62 21.27
N LYS A 102 4.97 -2.56 20.32
CA LYS A 102 5.78 -2.45 19.11
C LYS A 102 4.94 -2.13 17.90
N VAL A 103 5.38 -1.16 17.10
CA VAL A 103 4.62 -0.65 15.97
C VAL A 103 5.48 -0.58 14.71
N VAL A 104 5.01 -1.22 13.65
CA VAL A 104 5.54 -1.07 12.29
C VAL A 104 4.48 -0.36 11.46
N LYS A 105 4.54 0.97 11.44
CA LYS A 105 3.52 1.75 10.78
C LYS A 105 3.79 1.90 9.29
N HIS A 106 2.91 1.36 8.48
CA HIS A 106 2.89 1.64 7.06
C HIS A 106 2.05 2.87 6.73
N GLY A 107 2.47 3.68 5.76
CA GLY A 107 1.71 4.87 5.40
C GLY A 107 2.23 5.61 4.18
N ASN A 108 1.44 6.60 3.75
CA ASN A 108 1.72 7.39 2.55
C ASN A 108 1.44 8.88 2.79
N LYS A 109 1.82 9.71 1.81
CA LYS A 109 1.36 11.10 1.71
C LYS A 109 -0.12 11.11 1.37
N SER A 110 -0.80 12.19 1.75
CA SER A 110 -2.21 12.36 1.39
C SER A 110 -2.38 12.65 -0.10
N ILE A 111 -3.38 12.03 -0.70
CA ILE A 111 -3.85 12.35 -2.06
C ILE A 111 -5.15 13.17 -1.98
N THR A 112 -6.05 12.84 -1.05
CA THR A 112 -7.39 13.42 -0.96
C THR A 112 -7.62 14.31 0.26
N SER A 113 -6.79 14.19 1.30
CA SER A 113 -6.89 14.97 2.52
C SER A 113 -5.79 16.02 2.63
N LYS A 114 -5.92 16.95 3.59
CA LYS A 114 -4.93 18.01 3.81
C LYS A 114 -3.58 17.49 4.32
N SER A 115 -3.51 16.31 4.90
CA SER A 115 -2.29 15.74 5.49
C SER A 115 -2.44 14.23 5.67
N GLY A 116 -1.57 13.45 5.03
CA GLY A 116 -1.39 12.02 5.25
C GLY A 116 -0.47 11.74 6.44
N SER A 117 -0.27 10.46 6.75
CA SER A 117 0.65 10.05 7.82
C SER A 117 2.08 10.50 7.57
N ALA A 118 2.56 10.35 6.34
CA ALA A 118 3.91 10.77 5.95
C ALA A 118 4.08 12.30 6.03
N ASP A 119 3.05 13.07 5.63
CA ASP A 119 3.09 14.54 5.70
C ASP A 119 3.19 15.04 7.16
N PHE A 120 2.41 14.40 8.04
CA PHE A 120 2.44 14.69 9.47
C PHE A 120 3.81 14.38 10.08
N LEU A 121 4.36 13.19 9.81
CA LEU A 121 5.64 12.74 10.34
C LEU A 121 6.80 13.61 9.84
N ALA A 122 6.81 13.95 8.56
CA ALA A 122 7.83 14.84 7.99
C ALA A 122 7.81 16.23 8.64
N ARG A 123 6.61 16.79 8.91
CA ARG A 123 6.48 18.07 9.63
C ARG A 123 6.89 17.98 11.10
N ALA A 124 6.74 16.82 11.71
CA ALA A 124 7.23 16.53 13.05
C ALA A 124 8.75 16.27 13.12
N GLY A 125 9.46 16.37 11.99
CA GLY A 125 10.91 16.17 11.92
C GLY A 125 11.34 14.69 11.80
N VAL A 126 10.40 13.77 11.58
CA VAL A 126 10.72 12.36 11.36
C VAL A 126 11.20 12.17 9.92
N ASN A 127 12.34 11.51 9.72
CA ASN A 127 12.78 11.11 8.39
C ASN A 127 11.87 10.00 7.86
N ILE A 128 11.04 10.32 6.87
CA ILE A 128 10.11 9.37 6.26
C ILE A 128 10.75 8.53 5.13
N ASN A 129 11.86 8.98 4.57
CA ASN A 129 12.58 8.30 3.49
C ASN A 129 13.66 7.36 4.07
N ASN A 130 13.29 6.57 5.05
CA ASN A 130 14.19 5.61 5.66
C ASN A 130 14.47 4.44 4.72
N ASP A 131 15.74 4.08 4.59
CA ASP A 131 16.13 2.78 4.06
C ASP A 131 15.81 1.66 5.08
N LYS A 132 15.97 0.41 4.65
CA LYS A 132 15.69 -0.75 5.50
C LYS A 132 16.50 -0.75 6.80
N SER A 133 17.77 -0.36 6.72
CA SER A 133 18.68 -0.39 7.88
C SER A 133 18.26 0.63 8.94
N ASN A 134 17.88 1.81 8.52
CA ASN A 134 17.37 2.87 9.39
C ASN A 134 15.99 2.49 9.98
N ALA A 135 15.12 1.88 9.19
CA ALA A 135 13.81 1.41 9.68
C ALA A 135 13.96 0.32 10.75
N ILE A 136 14.86 -0.64 10.55
CA ILE A 136 15.18 -1.70 11.52
C ILE A 136 15.81 -1.10 12.79
N SER A 137 16.73 -0.15 12.64
CA SER A 137 17.39 0.52 13.75
C SER A 137 16.40 1.31 14.60
N ALA A 138 15.49 2.07 13.96
CA ALA A 138 14.45 2.80 14.66
C ALA A 138 13.51 1.86 15.42
N PHE A 139 13.10 0.75 14.81
CA PHE A 139 12.26 -0.25 15.47
C PHE A 139 12.94 -0.86 16.70
N LYS A 140 14.22 -1.23 16.60
CA LYS A 140 15.00 -1.76 17.70
C LYS A 140 15.17 -0.77 18.85
N GLN A 141 15.39 0.50 18.52
CA GLN A 141 15.71 1.54 19.51
C GLN A 141 14.45 2.10 20.19
N PHE A 142 13.38 2.30 19.43
CA PHE A 142 12.20 3.04 19.88
C PHE A 142 10.92 2.20 19.96
N GLY A 143 10.96 0.94 19.52
CA GLY A 143 9.75 0.11 19.42
C GLY A 143 8.77 0.56 18.33
N ILE A 144 9.14 1.57 17.52
CA ILE A 144 8.32 2.08 16.45
C ILE A 144 9.16 2.40 15.21
N THR A 145 8.62 2.06 14.04
CA THR A 145 9.20 2.50 12.76
C THR A 145 8.09 2.87 11.77
N PHE A 146 8.46 3.67 10.77
CA PHE A 146 7.57 4.09 9.70
C PHE A 146 8.08 3.57 8.35
N LEU A 147 7.21 2.86 7.64
CA LEU A 147 7.47 2.35 6.30
C LEU A 147 6.71 3.21 5.29
N PHE A 148 7.47 3.99 4.53
CA PHE A 148 6.90 4.85 3.51
C PHE A 148 6.54 4.03 2.27
N ALA A 149 5.25 3.92 1.95
CA ALA A 149 4.74 3.04 0.91
C ALA A 149 5.50 3.13 -0.44
N PRO A 150 5.82 4.31 -0.99
CA PRO A 150 6.57 4.41 -2.24
C PRO A 150 7.99 3.82 -2.21
N THR A 151 8.58 3.68 -1.02
CA THR A 151 9.90 3.07 -0.87
C THR A 151 9.83 1.54 -0.95
N TYR A 152 8.81 0.95 -0.34
CA TYR A 152 8.66 -0.51 -0.23
C TYR A 152 7.81 -1.13 -1.34
N HIS A 153 7.08 -0.31 -2.09
CA HIS A 153 6.24 -0.72 -3.22
C HIS A 153 6.62 0.06 -4.49
N GLN A 154 7.88 -0.01 -4.89
CA GLN A 154 8.41 0.81 -5.99
C GLN A 154 7.68 0.57 -7.32
N ARG A 155 7.25 -0.67 -7.59
CA ARG A 155 6.53 -1.02 -8.83
C ARG A 155 5.12 -0.44 -8.89
N LEU A 156 4.49 -0.20 -7.75
CA LEU A 156 3.20 0.48 -7.71
C LEU A 156 3.28 1.97 -8.00
N LYS A 157 4.49 2.53 -8.03
CA LYS A 157 4.71 3.96 -8.23
C LYS A 157 4.19 4.42 -9.60
N SER A 158 4.45 3.68 -10.67
CA SER A 158 3.98 3.99 -12.02
C SER A 158 2.45 4.02 -12.09
N VAL A 159 1.80 3.02 -11.49
CA VAL A 159 0.34 2.92 -11.48
C VAL A 159 -0.31 3.98 -10.59
N SER A 160 0.27 4.27 -9.41
CA SER A 160 -0.31 5.19 -8.44
C SER A 160 -0.16 6.66 -8.80
N TYR A 161 0.90 7.04 -9.52
CA TYR A 161 1.14 8.44 -9.88
C TYR A 161 0.46 8.88 -11.17
N THR A 162 0.20 7.95 -12.09
CA THR A 162 -0.37 8.28 -13.39
C THR A 162 -1.89 8.16 -13.44
N HIS A 163 -2.51 7.26 -12.67
CA HIS A 163 -3.93 6.93 -12.88
C HIS A 163 -4.77 6.66 -11.62
N LEU A 164 -4.18 6.61 -10.42
CA LEU A 164 -4.93 6.14 -9.27
C LEU A 164 -4.73 6.98 -8.03
N THR A 165 -5.82 7.53 -7.57
CA THR A 165 -6.13 7.59 -6.15
C THR A 165 -6.52 6.18 -5.67
N LEU A 166 -5.61 5.22 -5.70
CA LEU A 166 -5.85 3.94 -5.03
C LEU A 166 -5.96 4.20 -3.53
N PRO A 167 -7.04 3.75 -2.90
CA PRO A 167 -7.12 3.78 -1.45
C PRO A 167 -5.90 3.05 -0.87
N THR A 168 -5.30 3.61 0.15
CA THR A 168 -4.16 3.00 0.87
C THR A 168 -4.48 1.59 1.38
N SER A 169 -5.76 1.24 1.43
CA SER A 169 -6.29 -0.07 1.82
C SER A 169 -5.97 -1.23 0.87
N LEU A 170 -5.46 -0.94 -0.34
CA LEU A 170 -5.04 -1.98 -1.28
C LEU A 170 -3.53 -2.27 -1.20
N ILE A 171 -2.81 -1.55 -0.36
CA ILE A 171 -1.39 -1.68 -0.12
C ILE A 171 -1.18 -2.20 1.30
#